data_037a88b4a46d58442fd238db53a9f24d
#
_entry.id   037a88b4a46d58442fd238db53a9f24d
#
_cell.length_a   1.000
_cell.length_b   1.000
_cell.length_c   1.000
_cell.angle_alpha   90.00
_cell.angle_beta   90.00
_cell.angle_gamma   90.00
#
_symmetry.space_group_name_H-M   'P 1'
#
loop_
_entity.id
_entity.type
_entity.pdbx_description
1 polymer ?
#
loop_
_entity_poly.entity_id
_entity_poly.type
_entity_poly.pdbx_seq_one_letter_code
_entity_poly.pdbx_strand_id
1 'polypeptide(L)'
;MADYDAIVIGAGNGGITAGALLSKQGRKVLVLEQGPRVGGCCSTFEKEGFHFDVGASIIEVIYPIELAFKMLGTTFADEVELLGCDPIYSYIFRDGSRVNYPLSIDGTAKVISGISPADGRQWYELADYFADLLKQTIEAFFTNPANGMLDMVKMIRKNPKILKFMPLFFTSYQDVIEKYFTDDIVKQTMAFQSFYCGLPPELAPGFIALIPYSEHEGIYYARGGMISIPQAFQRVGEKLGMEVRLDTRVDRVLVKDRTAIGVRLADGTEITSDIVVSNVNAKTLYLDMIGEEHLPWLARYGIKSYEVSMSCPMVYVGVDYEPPLEAHHSLTIGPLELMNDFWWNMYKPGILPEEPFGLICWPTECDGSLAPEGHHVLNIMSMGSYNIAGSDWDREKARYVERLLDFHSSFSVPGLKDHVKVVDCATPLDFERQLLHPAGAIYGLQMDLPAQATFRPAAKSKSIKGLYLTGASTHPGGGVPSVVASGVIAAGLIDKYEK
;
A
#
# COMPACT_ATOMS: atom_id res chain seq x y z
N MET A 1 22.26 13.08 -28.54
CA MET A 1 20.94 12.46 -28.23
C MET A 1 21.06 11.74 -26.92
N ALA A 2 20.05 11.78 -26.07
CA ALA A 2 20.05 11.00 -24.85
C ALA A 2 20.01 9.49 -25.16
N ASP A 3 20.47 8.65 -24.25
CA ASP A 3 20.49 7.20 -24.42
C ASP A 3 19.07 6.61 -24.44
N TYR A 4 18.15 7.22 -23.66
CA TYR A 4 16.74 6.88 -23.54
C TYR A 4 15.87 8.14 -23.55
N ASP A 5 14.61 8.02 -24.02
CA ASP A 5 13.63 9.10 -23.91
C ASP A 5 13.18 9.26 -22.44
N ALA A 6 13.04 8.14 -21.72
CA ALA A 6 12.67 8.13 -20.31
C ALA A 6 13.41 7.05 -19.51
N ILE A 7 13.86 7.41 -18.32
CA ILE A 7 14.36 6.47 -17.31
C ILE A 7 13.40 6.45 -16.14
N VAL A 8 13.01 5.23 -15.70
CA VAL A 8 12.19 5.01 -14.52
C VAL A 8 13.07 4.44 -13.40
N ILE A 9 13.08 5.06 -12.23
CA ILE A 9 13.81 4.62 -11.05
C ILE A 9 12.87 3.87 -10.13
N GLY A 10 13.09 2.56 -9.97
CA GLY A 10 12.31 1.63 -9.16
C GLY A 10 11.17 0.97 -9.93
N ALA A 11 11.16 -0.36 -9.94
CA ALA A 11 10.15 -1.21 -10.58
C ALA A 11 9.00 -1.63 -9.64
N GLY A 12 8.67 -0.84 -8.63
CA GLY A 12 7.40 -0.98 -7.89
C GLY A 12 6.21 -0.72 -8.82
N ASN A 13 4.99 -1.08 -8.41
CA ASN A 13 3.81 -1.00 -9.26
C ASN A 13 3.62 0.36 -9.98
N GLY A 14 3.90 1.48 -9.29
CA GLY A 14 3.78 2.81 -9.92
C GLY A 14 4.79 3.03 -11.04
N GLY A 15 6.06 2.64 -10.80
CA GLY A 15 7.15 2.80 -11.76
C GLY A 15 6.99 1.89 -12.98
N ILE A 16 6.74 0.60 -12.76
CA ILE A 16 6.59 -0.38 -13.86
C ILE A 16 5.37 -0.05 -14.73
N THR A 17 4.26 0.41 -14.12
CA THR A 17 3.08 0.89 -14.86
C THR A 17 3.40 2.11 -15.71
N ALA A 18 4.09 3.11 -15.15
CA ALA A 18 4.51 4.28 -15.91
C ALA A 18 5.44 3.89 -17.08
N GLY A 19 6.42 3.02 -16.83
CA GLY A 19 7.34 2.52 -17.86
C GLY A 19 6.62 1.82 -19.02
N ALA A 20 5.69 0.92 -18.71
CA ALA A 20 4.90 0.21 -19.71
C ALA A 20 4.05 1.17 -20.56
N LEU A 21 3.37 2.14 -19.91
CA LEU A 21 2.56 3.13 -20.62
C LEU A 21 3.38 4.08 -21.47
N LEU A 22 4.56 4.49 -21.03
CA LEU A 22 5.48 5.31 -21.82
C LEU A 22 6.00 4.55 -23.05
N SER A 23 6.28 3.26 -22.91
CA SER A 23 6.66 2.40 -24.04
C SER A 23 5.50 2.22 -25.02
N LYS A 24 4.25 2.11 -24.52
CA LYS A 24 3.04 2.13 -25.38
C LYS A 24 2.90 3.42 -26.17
N GLN A 25 3.38 4.54 -25.64
CA GLN A 25 3.40 5.84 -26.31
C GLN A 25 4.56 5.96 -27.34
N GLY A 26 5.37 4.91 -27.54
CA GLY A 26 6.46 4.85 -28.51
C GLY A 26 7.79 5.41 -28.01
N ARG A 27 7.95 5.64 -26.71
CA ARG A 27 9.19 6.13 -26.09
C ARG A 27 10.16 4.98 -25.83
N LYS A 28 11.45 5.24 -25.98
CA LYS A 28 12.51 4.32 -25.56
C LYS A 28 12.70 4.42 -24.03
N VAL A 29 12.23 3.41 -23.30
CA VAL A 29 12.14 3.43 -21.84
C VAL A 29 13.09 2.43 -21.21
N LEU A 30 13.81 2.87 -20.16
CA LEU A 30 14.62 2.03 -19.28
C LEU A 30 14.07 2.11 -17.86
N VAL A 31 13.73 0.95 -17.29
CA VAL A 31 13.36 0.80 -15.87
C VAL A 31 14.55 0.22 -15.12
N LEU A 32 14.96 0.87 -14.04
CA LEU A 32 16.10 0.48 -13.20
C LEU A 32 15.60 0.09 -11.82
N GLU A 33 15.84 -1.15 -11.42
CA GLU A 33 15.45 -1.71 -10.12
C GLU A 33 16.68 -2.21 -9.36
N GLN A 34 16.82 -1.79 -8.10
CA GLN A 34 17.97 -2.19 -7.28
C GLN A 34 17.90 -3.63 -6.79
N GLY A 35 16.70 -4.19 -6.67
CA GLY A 35 16.47 -5.56 -6.22
C GLY A 35 16.47 -6.58 -7.35
N PRO A 36 16.48 -7.87 -6.99
CA PRO A 36 16.48 -8.98 -7.96
C PRO A 36 15.10 -9.23 -8.59
N ARG A 37 14.07 -8.47 -8.21
CA ARG A 37 12.69 -8.66 -8.65
C ARG A 37 11.94 -7.33 -8.75
N VAL A 38 10.94 -7.27 -9.63
CA VAL A 38 9.98 -6.17 -9.69
C VAL A 38 8.97 -6.22 -8.52
N GLY A 39 8.27 -5.14 -8.29
CA GLY A 39 7.10 -5.08 -7.40
C GLY A 39 7.32 -4.31 -6.10
N GLY A 40 8.55 -4.20 -5.59
CA GLY A 40 8.80 -3.55 -4.30
C GLY A 40 8.02 -4.22 -3.17
N CYS A 41 7.17 -3.50 -2.42
CA CYS A 41 6.29 -4.08 -1.39
C CYS A 41 5.23 -5.06 -1.94
N CYS A 42 4.96 -5.04 -3.24
CA CYS A 42 4.05 -5.97 -3.93
C CYS A 42 4.83 -7.09 -4.63
N SER A 43 5.97 -7.48 -4.08
CA SER A 43 6.80 -8.59 -4.54
C SER A 43 6.53 -9.85 -3.72
N THR A 44 6.95 -11.00 -4.24
CA THR A 44 6.90 -12.29 -3.55
C THR A 44 8.30 -12.90 -3.58
N PHE A 45 8.73 -13.56 -2.52
CA PHE A 45 10.01 -14.27 -2.46
C PHE A 45 9.83 -15.72 -2.05
N GLU A 46 10.77 -16.57 -2.47
CA GLU A 46 10.80 -17.97 -2.10
C GLU A 46 11.83 -18.22 -1.00
N LYS A 47 11.48 -19.08 -0.05
CA LYS A 47 12.39 -19.63 0.93
C LYS A 47 11.98 -21.07 1.25
N GLU A 48 12.87 -22.03 0.99
CA GLU A 48 12.69 -23.46 1.28
C GLU A 48 11.40 -24.05 0.67
N GLY A 49 11.02 -23.60 -0.55
CA GLY A 49 9.83 -24.05 -1.26
C GLY A 49 8.53 -23.34 -0.86
N PHE A 50 8.59 -22.39 0.06
CA PHE A 50 7.46 -21.52 0.45
C PHE A 50 7.58 -20.16 -0.23
N HIS A 51 6.47 -19.65 -0.76
CA HIS A 51 6.39 -18.33 -1.40
C HIS A 51 5.67 -17.33 -0.49
N PHE A 52 6.36 -16.26 -0.13
CA PHE A 52 5.88 -15.24 0.80
C PHE A 52 5.73 -13.90 0.10
N ASP A 53 4.59 -13.24 0.28
CA ASP A 53 4.40 -11.85 -0.15
C ASP A 53 5.12 -10.89 0.79
N VAL A 54 5.87 -9.94 0.22
CA VAL A 54 6.71 -9.00 0.99
C VAL A 54 5.87 -8.08 1.88
N GLY A 55 4.71 -7.62 1.40
CA GLY A 55 3.86 -6.70 2.17
C GLY A 55 2.41 -6.68 1.69
N ALA A 56 2.15 -6.37 0.41
CA ALA A 56 0.79 -6.40 -0.12
C ALA A 56 0.26 -7.84 -0.14
N SER A 57 -0.98 -8.04 0.28
CA SER A 57 -1.57 -9.37 0.45
C SER A 57 -2.98 -9.51 -0.11
N ILE A 58 -3.62 -8.41 -0.51
CA ILE A 58 -4.92 -8.37 -1.18
C ILE A 58 -5.01 -7.22 -2.17
N ILE A 59 -6.01 -7.29 -3.04
CA ILE A 59 -6.41 -6.24 -3.97
C ILE A 59 -7.90 -5.99 -3.80
N GLU A 60 -8.24 -4.74 -3.59
CA GLU A 60 -9.58 -4.19 -3.68
C GLU A 60 -9.58 -3.03 -4.67
N VAL A 61 -10.74 -2.54 -5.09
CA VAL A 61 -10.84 -1.39 -6.02
C VAL A 61 -9.97 -1.57 -7.26
N ILE A 62 -10.18 -2.67 -8.01
CA ILE A 62 -9.34 -3.06 -9.17
C ILE A 62 -9.39 -2.08 -10.34
N TYR A 63 -10.33 -1.12 -10.36
CA TYR A 63 -10.55 -0.17 -11.46
C TYR A 63 -9.26 0.50 -12.00
N PRO A 64 -8.32 1.00 -11.19
CA PRO A 64 -7.11 1.63 -11.72
C PRO A 64 -6.19 0.65 -12.46
N ILE A 65 -6.17 -0.61 -12.03
CA ILE A 65 -5.37 -1.67 -12.64
C ILE A 65 -5.97 -2.06 -13.98
N GLU A 66 -7.30 -2.27 -14.03
CA GLU A 66 -8.04 -2.53 -15.26
C GLU A 66 -7.86 -1.39 -16.28
N LEU A 67 -7.94 -0.14 -15.82
CA LEU A 67 -7.72 1.04 -16.65
C LEU A 67 -6.31 1.04 -17.25
N ALA A 68 -5.29 0.74 -16.46
CA ALA A 68 -3.91 0.69 -16.93
C ALA A 68 -3.71 -0.40 -18.00
N PHE A 69 -4.20 -1.62 -17.80
CA PHE A 69 -4.13 -2.69 -18.81
C PHE A 69 -4.94 -2.36 -20.06
N LYS A 70 -6.11 -1.77 -19.92
CA LYS A 70 -6.89 -1.27 -21.06
C LYS A 70 -6.12 -0.25 -21.89
N MET A 71 -5.41 0.68 -21.26
CA MET A 71 -4.55 1.66 -21.94
C MET A 71 -3.36 0.99 -22.65
N LEU A 72 -2.86 -0.12 -22.10
CA LEU A 72 -1.82 -0.94 -22.72
C LEU A 72 -2.34 -1.77 -23.92
N GLY A 73 -3.66 -1.96 -24.04
CA GLY A 73 -4.31 -2.69 -25.12
C GLY A 73 -4.57 -4.17 -24.82
N THR A 74 -4.64 -4.53 -23.55
CA THR A 74 -5.03 -5.86 -23.04
C THR A 74 -6.02 -5.71 -21.90
N THR A 75 -6.37 -6.77 -21.19
CA THR A 75 -7.20 -6.71 -19.98
C THR A 75 -6.46 -7.24 -18.76
N PHE A 76 -6.86 -6.81 -17.57
CA PHE A 76 -6.26 -7.31 -16.34
C PHE A 76 -6.48 -8.81 -16.19
N ALA A 77 -7.67 -9.29 -16.52
CA ALA A 77 -8.03 -10.71 -16.45
C ALA A 77 -7.26 -11.60 -17.44
N ASP A 78 -6.79 -11.07 -18.59
CA ASP A 78 -5.93 -11.81 -19.52
C ASP A 78 -4.50 -11.96 -19.00
N GLU A 79 -4.06 -11.07 -18.14
CA GLU A 79 -2.67 -11.00 -17.68
C GLU A 79 -2.45 -11.58 -16.28
N VAL A 80 -3.47 -11.55 -15.41
CA VAL A 80 -3.41 -12.01 -14.02
C VAL A 80 -4.71 -12.72 -13.65
N GLU A 81 -4.60 -13.93 -13.12
CA GLU A 81 -5.74 -14.65 -12.56
C GLU A 81 -6.00 -14.14 -11.13
N LEU A 82 -7.21 -13.64 -10.89
CA LEU A 82 -7.66 -13.18 -9.58
C LEU A 82 -8.51 -14.24 -8.89
N LEU A 83 -8.18 -14.53 -7.65
CA LEU A 83 -8.87 -15.44 -6.76
C LEU A 83 -9.69 -14.62 -5.76
N GLY A 84 -11.01 -14.82 -5.72
CA GLY A 84 -11.90 -14.11 -4.79
C GLY A 84 -11.73 -14.62 -3.36
N CYS A 85 -11.74 -13.69 -2.40
CA CYS A 85 -11.68 -14.01 -0.98
C CYS A 85 -13.06 -13.79 -0.34
N ASP A 86 -13.66 -14.87 0.20
CA ASP A 86 -14.93 -14.83 0.95
C ASP A 86 -14.88 -15.93 2.04
N PRO A 87 -14.95 -15.58 3.33
CA PRO A 87 -15.20 -14.25 3.92
C PRO A 87 -14.10 -13.22 3.60
N ILE A 88 -14.50 -11.93 3.58
CA ILE A 88 -13.53 -10.83 3.38
C ILE A 88 -12.57 -10.75 4.56
N TYR A 89 -13.09 -10.88 5.80
CA TYR A 89 -12.30 -10.89 7.04
C TYR A 89 -12.87 -11.83 8.07
N SER A 90 -11.98 -12.38 8.91
CA SER A 90 -12.28 -13.00 10.19
C SER A 90 -11.65 -12.15 11.31
N TYR A 91 -12.47 -11.54 12.14
CA TYR A 91 -12.03 -10.78 13.32
C TYR A 91 -11.95 -11.72 14.51
N ILE A 92 -10.78 -11.77 15.13
CA ILE A 92 -10.48 -12.68 16.26
C ILE A 92 -10.28 -11.84 17.51
N PHE A 93 -11.17 -12.01 18.48
CA PHE A 93 -11.10 -11.34 19.76
C PHE A 93 -10.19 -12.10 20.75
N ARG A 94 -9.77 -11.40 21.80
CA ARG A 94 -8.83 -11.94 22.80
C ARG A 94 -9.34 -13.19 23.55
N ASP A 95 -10.66 -13.37 23.65
CA ASP A 95 -11.30 -14.55 24.22
C ASP A 95 -11.42 -15.73 23.23
N GLY A 96 -10.91 -15.56 22.00
CA GLY A 96 -10.98 -16.55 20.92
C GLY A 96 -12.29 -16.52 20.15
N SER A 97 -13.27 -15.69 20.50
CA SER A 97 -14.48 -15.50 19.70
C SER A 97 -14.15 -14.85 18.35
N ARG A 98 -15.02 -15.10 17.36
CA ARG A 98 -14.80 -14.64 15.98
C ARG A 98 -16.04 -13.99 15.39
N VAL A 99 -15.80 -12.99 14.53
CA VAL A 99 -16.82 -12.38 13.69
C VAL A 99 -16.32 -12.40 12.26
N ASN A 100 -17.03 -13.09 11.37
CA ASN A 100 -16.67 -13.23 9.97
C ASN A 100 -17.60 -12.37 9.11
N TYR A 101 -17.03 -11.48 8.30
CA TYR A 101 -17.80 -10.68 7.36
C TYR A 101 -17.72 -11.29 5.95
N PRO A 102 -18.87 -11.76 5.42
CA PRO A 102 -18.94 -12.27 4.05
C PRO A 102 -18.87 -11.14 3.03
N LEU A 103 -18.56 -11.48 1.78
CA LEU A 103 -18.44 -10.52 0.69
C LEU A 103 -19.75 -9.76 0.43
N SER A 104 -20.91 -10.36 0.62
CA SER A 104 -22.18 -9.70 0.34
C SER A 104 -22.58 -8.67 1.41
N ILE A 105 -23.03 -7.49 0.98
CA ILE A 105 -23.57 -6.44 1.86
C ILE A 105 -24.66 -6.98 2.79
N ASP A 106 -25.62 -7.78 2.25
CA ASP A 106 -26.69 -8.39 3.01
C ASP A 106 -26.18 -9.41 4.04
N GLY A 107 -25.15 -10.18 3.67
CA GLY A 107 -24.51 -11.12 4.57
C GLY A 107 -23.88 -10.42 5.77
N THR A 108 -23.11 -9.35 5.53
CA THR A 108 -22.51 -8.52 6.58
C THR A 108 -23.58 -7.83 7.43
N ALA A 109 -24.64 -7.28 6.83
CA ALA A 109 -25.77 -6.75 7.56
C ALA A 109 -26.42 -7.76 8.51
N LYS A 110 -26.54 -9.05 8.06
CA LYS A 110 -27.07 -10.14 8.88
C LYS A 110 -26.14 -10.47 10.06
N VAL A 111 -24.83 -10.52 9.85
CA VAL A 111 -23.84 -10.74 10.92
C VAL A 111 -23.92 -9.62 11.95
N ILE A 112 -23.87 -8.36 11.51
CA ILE A 112 -23.98 -7.20 12.38
C ILE A 112 -25.34 -7.20 13.15
N SER A 113 -26.45 -7.53 12.46
CA SER A 113 -27.76 -7.62 13.10
C SER A 113 -27.85 -8.71 14.18
N GLY A 114 -27.04 -9.77 14.07
CA GLY A 114 -26.90 -10.80 15.10
C GLY A 114 -26.22 -10.28 16.38
N ILE A 115 -25.39 -9.24 16.26
CA ILE A 115 -24.73 -8.55 17.37
C ILE A 115 -25.65 -7.40 17.85
N SER A 116 -26.01 -6.50 16.95
CA SER A 116 -26.84 -5.31 17.20
C SER A 116 -27.83 -5.10 16.04
N PRO A 117 -29.14 -5.35 16.23
CA PRO A 117 -30.16 -5.12 15.21
C PRO A 117 -30.25 -3.64 14.73
N ALA A 118 -29.87 -2.72 15.60
CA ALA A 118 -29.83 -1.29 15.25
C ALA A 118 -28.66 -1.02 14.28
N ASP A 119 -27.48 -1.51 14.58
CA ASP A 119 -26.28 -1.31 13.79
C ASP A 119 -26.35 -2.05 12.45
N GLY A 120 -27.01 -3.21 12.39
CA GLY A 120 -27.29 -3.89 11.13
C GLY A 120 -28.11 -3.06 10.14
N ARG A 121 -29.02 -2.20 10.62
CA ARG A 121 -29.73 -1.23 9.77
C ARG A 121 -28.83 -0.07 9.36
N GLN A 122 -28.02 0.41 10.27
CA GLN A 122 -27.05 1.49 10.00
C GLN A 122 -25.97 1.09 9.02
N TRP A 123 -25.63 -0.18 8.96
CA TRP A 123 -24.72 -0.71 7.94
C TRP A 123 -25.20 -0.43 6.52
N TYR A 124 -26.49 -0.61 6.22
CA TYR A 124 -27.02 -0.29 4.90
C TYR A 124 -26.91 1.21 4.58
N GLU A 125 -27.16 2.08 5.57
CA GLU A 125 -27.03 3.53 5.38
C GLU A 125 -25.59 3.94 5.10
N LEU A 126 -24.61 3.32 5.81
CA LEU A 126 -23.20 3.52 5.57
C LEU A 126 -22.83 3.02 4.16
N ALA A 127 -23.22 1.80 3.81
CA ALA A 127 -22.91 1.19 2.52
C ALA A 127 -23.46 2.04 1.35
N ASP A 128 -24.71 2.47 1.41
CA ASP A 128 -25.33 3.33 0.38
C ASP A 128 -24.60 4.68 0.24
N TYR A 129 -24.21 5.29 1.38
CA TYR A 129 -23.49 6.55 1.38
C TYR A 129 -22.12 6.43 0.71
N PHE A 130 -21.38 5.38 1.03
CA PHE A 130 -20.04 5.17 0.48
C PHE A 130 -20.06 4.57 -0.94
N ALA A 131 -21.11 3.82 -1.32
CA ALA A 131 -21.36 3.44 -2.71
C ALA A 131 -21.50 4.68 -3.60
N ASP A 132 -22.31 5.67 -3.16
CA ASP A 132 -22.47 6.93 -3.89
C ASP A 132 -21.13 7.70 -3.93
N LEU A 133 -20.35 7.75 -2.84
CA LEU A 133 -19.04 8.38 -2.83
C LEU A 133 -18.11 7.72 -3.86
N LEU A 134 -17.95 6.40 -3.81
CA LEU A 134 -17.07 5.67 -4.73
C LEU A 134 -17.48 5.93 -6.18
N LYS A 135 -18.76 5.77 -6.51
CA LYS A 135 -19.30 6.03 -7.84
C LYS A 135 -19.03 7.45 -8.35
N GLN A 136 -19.10 8.45 -7.48
CA GLN A 136 -18.89 9.86 -7.86
C GLN A 136 -17.41 10.24 -7.97
N THR A 137 -16.52 9.50 -7.31
CA THR A 137 -15.14 9.95 -7.14
C THR A 137 -14.10 9.05 -7.78
N ILE A 138 -14.39 7.76 -8.01
CA ILE A 138 -13.41 6.75 -8.42
C ILE A 138 -12.61 7.16 -9.66
N GLU A 139 -13.28 7.55 -10.74
CA GLU A 139 -12.61 7.96 -11.97
C GLU A 139 -11.77 9.22 -11.75
N ALA A 140 -12.37 10.24 -11.14
CA ALA A 140 -11.69 11.52 -10.91
C ALA A 140 -10.49 11.36 -9.98
N PHE A 141 -10.59 10.54 -8.95
CA PHE A 141 -9.55 10.33 -7.96
C PHE A 141 -8.34 9.60 -8.54
N PHE A 142 -8.57 8.58 -9.37
CA PHE A 142 -7.50 7.74 -9.91
C PHE A 142 -6.94 8.21 -11.29
N THR A 143 -7.56 9.19 -11.95
CA THR A 143 -7.10 9.65 -13.27
C THR A 143 -6.61 11.09 -13.30
N ASN A 144 -6.93 11.90 -12.29
CA ASN A 144 -6.52 13.32 -12.30
C ASN A 144 -5.41 13.57 -11.28
N PRO A 145 -4.39 14.36 -11.66
CA PRO A 145 -3.39 14.81 -10.70
C PRO A 145 -4.04 15.78 -9.70
N ALA A 146 -4.14 15.40 -8.43
CA ALA A 146 -4.59 16.30 -7.37
C ALA A 146 -3.37 17.04 -6.79
N ASN A 147 -2.98 18.14 -7.43
CA ASN A 147 -1.77 18.90 -7.09
C ASN A 147 -2.04 20.16 -6.24
N GLY A 148 -3.24 20.25 -5.62
CA GLY A 148 -3.61 21.37 -4.77
C GLY A 148 -5.02 21.89 -4.97
N MET A 149 -5.35 23.00 -4.29
CA MET A 149 -6.70 23.60 -4.26
C MET A 149 -7.33 23.84 -5.64
N LEU A 150 -6.55 24.21 -6.63
CA LEU A 150 -7.07 24.47 -7.99
C LEU A 150 -7.61 23.21 -8.66
N ASP A 151 -6.96 22.07 -8.45
CA ASP A 151 -7.41 20.80 -9.03
C ASP A 151 -8.62 20.26 -8.29
N MET A 152 -8.69 20.46 -6.98
CA MET A 152 -9.90 20.17 -6.19
C MET A 152 -11.08 21.02 -6.66
N VAL A 153 -10.90 22.32 -6.88
CA VAL A 153 -11.96 23.20 -7.44
C VAL A 153 -12.41 22.73 -8.82
N LYS A 154 -11.48 22.32 -9.69
CA LYS A 154 -11.83 21.75 -11.02
C LYS A 154 -12.63 20.46 -10.89
N MET A 155 -12.24 19.57 -9.99
CA MET A 155 -12.95 18.32 -9.72
C MET A 155 -14.37 18.58 -9.23
N ILE A 156 -14.55 19.47 -8.25
CA ILE A 156 -15.86 19.90 -7.76
C ILE A 156 -16.73 20.54 -8.86
N ARG A 157 -16.13 21.39 -9.72
CA ARG A 157 -16.87 22.00 -10.85
C ARG A 157 -17.34 20.96 -11.86
N LYS A 158 -16.54 19.91 -12.12
CA LYS A 158 -16.95 18.81 -13.00
C LYS A 158 -18.06 17.95 -12.38
N ASN A 159 -17.99 17.71 -11.10
CA ASN A 159 -18.99 16.92 -10.37
C ASN A 159 -19.35 17.60 -9.03
N PRO A 160 -20.34 18.52 -9.00
CA PRO A 160 -20.76 19.21 -7.77
C PRO A 160 -21.27 18.28 -6.67
N LYS A 161 -21.69 17.05 -6.99
CA LYS A 161 -22.15 16.06 -5.99
C LYS A 161 -21.06 15.70 -4.98
N ILE A 162 -19.79 15.86 -5.34
CA ILE A 162 -18.64 15.64 -4.45
C ILE A 162 -18.72 16.55 -3.20
N LEU A 163 -19.36 17.71 -3.28
CA LEU A 163 -19.54 18.60 -2.12
C LEU A 163 -20.24 17.93 -0.93
N LYS A 164 -21.12 16.97 -1.19
CA LYS A 164 -21.80 16.17 -0.15
C LYS A 164 -20.81 15.44 0.77
N PHE A 165 -19.63 15.08 0.25
CA PHE A 165 -18.63 14.29 0.95
C PHE A 165 -17.50 15.13 1.57
N MET A 166 -17.53 16.45 1.36
CA MET A 166 -16.50 17.35 1.92
C MET A 166 -16.36 17.27 3.45
N PRO A 167 -17.43 17.04 4.24
CA PRO A 167 -17.28 16.88 5.68
C PRO A 167 -16.31 15.75 6.09
N LEU A 168 -16.22 14.66 5.29
CA LEU A 168 -15.32 13.54 5.58
C LEU A 168 -13.82 13.93 5.60
N PHE A 169 -13.47 15.08 5.01
CA PHE A 169 -12.12 15.60 5.07
C PHE A 169 -11.79 16.36 6.37
N PHE A 170 -12.79 16.61 7.21
CA PHE A 170 -12.67 17.38 8.46
C PHE A 170 -13.16 16.61 9.68
N THR A 171 -13.51 15.35 9.51
CA THR A 171 -13.89 14.42 10.58
C THR A 171 -12.88 13.29 10.64
N SER A 172 -12.71 12.68 11.81
CA SER A 172 -11.91 11.46 11.94
C SER A 172 -12.69 10.23 11.46
N TYR A 173 -11.96 9.16 11.17
CA TYR A 173 -12.57 7.87 10.89
C TYR A 173 -13.37 7.35 12.08
N GLN A 174 -12.87 7.56 13.30
CA GLN A 174 -13.58 7.24 14.53
C GLN A 174 -14.93 7.94 14.61
N ASP A 175 -15.00 9.27 14.34
CA ASP A 175 -16.27 10.01 14.33
C ASP A 175 -17.28 9.41 13.35
N VAL A 176 -16.81 8.93 12.20
CA VAL A 176 -17.71 8.27 11.22
C VAL A 176 -18.22 6.95 11.76
N ILE A 177 -17.38 6.11 12.36
CA ILE A 177 -17.80 4.83 12.95
C ILE A 177 -18.81 5.06 14.08
N GLU A 178 -18.51 5.96 15.01
CA GLU A 178 -19.36 6.28 16.16
C GLU A 178 -20.69 6.92 15.76
N LYS A 179 -20.73 7.59 14.60
CA LYS A 179 -21.98 8.11 14.03
C LYS A 179 -22.93 7.01 13.57
N TYR A 180 -22.40 5.93 12.98
CA TYR A 180 -23.24 4.87 12.41
C TYR A 180 -23.48 3.72 13.39
N PHE A 181 -22.53 3.40 14.26
CA PHE A 181 -22.57 2.21 15.11
C PHE A 181 -22.54 2.55 16.59
N THR A 182 -23.30 1.79 17.36
CA THR A 182 -23.44 1.96 18.81
C THR A 182 -22.81 0.81 19.60
N ASP A 183 -22.82 -0.39 19.05
CA ASP A 183 -22.27 -1.59 19.69
C ASP A 183 -20.73 -1.61 19.58
N ASP A 184 -20.06 -1.95 20.68
CA ASP A 184 -18.61 -1.89 20.77
C ASP A 184 -17.92 -2.97 19.93
N ILE A 185 -18.52 -4.16 19.77
CA ILE A 185 -17.98 -5.20 18.90
C ILE A 185 -18.01 -4.75 17.45
N VAL A 186 -19.14 -4.16 17.01
CA VAL A 186 -19.26 -3.63 15.66
C VAL A 186 -18.27 -2.50 15.40
N LYS A 187 -18.13 -1.56 16.35
CA LYS A 187 -17.13 -0.48 16.24
C LYS A 187 -15.71 -1.01 16.14
N GLN A 188 -15.34 -2.01 16.94
CA GLN A 188 -14.01 -2.62 16.91
C GLN A 188 -13.71 -3.26 15.55
N THR A 189 -14.64 -4.04 14.99
CA THR A 189 -14.45 -4.69 13.70
C THR A 189 -14.32 -3.68 12.55
N MET A 190 -15.05 -2.56 12.62
CA MET A 190 -14.96 -1.50 11.60
C MET A 190 -13.73 -0.59 11.77
N ALA A 191 -13.19 -0.47 12.97
CA ALA A 191 -12.11 0.48 13.27
C ALA A 191 -10.75 0.07 12.70
N PHE A 192 -10.50 -1.23 12.52
CA PHE A 192 -9.18 -1.73 12.13
C PHE A 192 -8.73 -1.23 10.74
N GLN A 193 -9.65 -1.01 9.82
CA GLN A 193 -9.34 -0.55 8.46
C GLN A 193 -8.60 0.80 8.43
N SER A 194 -8.62 1.59 9.50
CA SER A 194 -7.81 2.80 9.59
C SER A 194 -6.31 2.53 9.49
N PHE A 195 -5.85 1.35 9.92
CA PHE A 195 -4.45 0.95 9.81
C PHE A 195 -4.00 0.67 8.36
N TYR A 196 -4.93 0.48 7.41
CA TYR A 196 -4.58 0.45 5.98
C TYR A 196 -4.12 1.81 5.44
N CYS A 197 -4.37 2.90 6.14
CA CYS A 197 -3.73 4.17 5.85
C CYS A 197 -2.55 4.50 6.80
N GLY A 198 -2.23 3.59 7.72
CA GLY A 198 -1.13 3.71 8.66
C GLY A 198 -1.40 4.67 9.82
N LEU A 199 -2.66 4.81 10.25
CA LEU A 199 -3.09 5.71 11.31
C LEU A 199 -4.09 5.03 12.23
N PRO A 200 -4.14 5.39 13.52
CA PRO A 200 -5.21 4.95 14.42
C PRO A 200 -6.54 5.63 14.03
N PRO A 201 -7.69 5.09 14.46
CA PRO A 201 -9.01 5.57 14.06
C PRO A 201 -9.26 7.06 14.32
N GLU A 202 -8.73 7.61 15.41
CA GLU A 202 -8.90 9.03 15.76
C GLU A 202 -8.13 10.01 14.87
N LEU A 203 -7.02 9.56 14.25
CA LEU A 203 -6.18 10.36 13.36
C LEU A 203 -6.45 10.12 11.89
N ALA A 204 -6.98 8.95 11.54
CA ALA A 204 -7.33 8.61 10.17
C ALA A 204 -8.47 9.53 9.68
N PRO A 205 -8.39 10.02 8.42
CA PRO A 205 -9.46 10.86 7.87
C PRO A 205 -10.75 10.08 7.64
N GLY A 206 -11.89 10.75 7.84
CA GLY A 206 -13.21 10.13 7.76
C GLY A 206 -13.55 9.49 6.39
N PHE A 207 -12.91 9.93 5.30
CA PHE A 207 -13.11 9.29 4.00
C PHE A 207 -12.52 7.87 3.92
N ILE A 208 -11.66 7.47 4.87
CA ILE A 208 -11.15 6.08 4.98
C ILE A 208 -12.30 5.10 5.28
N ALA A 209 -13.41 5.57 5.85
CA ALA A 209 -14.63 4.76 5.99
C ALA A 209 -15.24 4.29 4.64
N LEU A 210 -14.65 4.69 3.51
CA LEU A 210 -14.90 4.07 2.22
C LEU A 210 -14.40 2.62 2.16
N ILE A 211 -13.31 2.28 2.87
CA ILE A 211 -12.67 0.96 2.81
C ILE A 211 -13.64 -0.15 3.20
N PRO A 212 -14.30 -0.14 4.39
CA PRO A 212 -15.26 -1.17 4.75
C PRO A 212 -16.38 -1.42 3.73
N TYR A 213 -16.74 -0.40 2.95
CA TYR A 213 -17.68 -0.55 1.84
C TYR A 213 -17.01 -1.11 0.59
N SER A 214 -15.84 -0.56 0.18
CA SER A 214 -15.18 -0.93 -1.08
C SER A 214 -14.76 -2.40 -1.11
N GLU A 215 -14.50 -3.00 0.03
CA GLU A 215 -14.21 -4.42 0.20
C GLU A 215 -15.36 -5.31 -0.33
N HIS A 216 -16.60 -4.84 -0.27
CA HIS A 216 -17.78 -5.53 -0.80
C HIS A 216 -17.94 -5.45 -2.33
N GLU A 217 -17.19 -4.57 -3.01
CA GLU A 217 -17.10 -4.57 -4.48
C GLU A 217 -16.20 -5.72 -5.00
N GLY A 218 -15.44 -6.34 -4.13
CA GLY A 218 -14.58 -7.49 -4.38
C GLY A 218 -13.21 -7.37 -3.72
N ILE A 219 -12.82 -8.42 -3.05
CA ILE A 219 -11.48 -8.63 -2.53
C ILE A 219 -10.86 -9.83 -3.24
N TYR A 220 -9.64 -9.66 -3.72
CA TYR A 220 -8.95 -10.65 -4.53
C TYR A 220 -7.52 -10.88 -4.06
N TYR A 221 -7.06 -12.10 -4.28
CA TYR A 221 -5.65 -12.47 -4.25
C TYR A 221 -5.17 -12.79 -5.67
N ALA A 222 -3.93 -12.49 -6.00
CA ALA A 222 -3.37 -12.81 -7.32
C ALA A 222 -2.73 -14.21 -7.30
N ARG A 223 -3.14 -15.11 -8.22
CA ARG A 223 -2.52 -16.45 -8.33
C ARG A 223 -1.01 -16.34 -8.56
N GLY A 224 -0.24 -17.13 -7.82
CA GLY A 224 1.23 -17.12 -7.85
C GLY A 224 1.85 -16.03 -6.98
N GLY A 225 1.06 -15.37 -6.13
CA GLY A 225 1.51 -14.29 -5.25
C GLY A 225 1.27 -12.90 -5.82
N MET A 226 1.36 -11.92 -4.96
CA MET A 226 1.10 -10.52 -5.33
C MET A 226 2.07 -9.97 -6.38
N ILE A 227 3.24 -10.57 -6.54
CA ILE A 227 4.23 -10.25 -7.59
C ILE A 227 3.67 -10.44 -9.00
N SER A 228 2.63 -11.25 -9.19
CA SER A 228 2.02 -11.51 -10.49
C SER A 228 1.53 -10.22 -11.18
N ILE A 229 1.14 -9.20 -10.41
CA ILE A 229 0.68 -7.91 -10.93
C ILE A 229 1.82 -7.10 -11.55
N PRO A 230 2.91 -6.75 -10.83
CA PRO A 230 4.02 -6.02 -11.44
C PRO A 230 4.71 -6.83 -12.55
N GLN A 231 4.76 -8.16 -12.45
CA GLN A 231 5.27 -9.02 -13.53
C GLN A 231 4.40 -8.95 -14.79
N ALA A 232 3.08 -8.82 -14.65
CA ALA A 232 2.19 -8.62 -15.80
C ALA A 232 2.48 -7.28 -16.50
N PHE A 233 2.65 -6.19 -15.75
CA PHE A 233 3.09 -4.91 -16.32
C PHE A 233 4.47 -5.00 -16.97
N GLN A 234 5.41 -5.73 -16.36
CA GLN A 234 6.72 -5.98 -16.96
C GLN A 234 6.59 -6.71 -18.30
N ARG A 235 5.90 -7.85 -18.32
CA ARG A 235 5.71 -8.66 -19.55
C ARG A 235 5.07 -7.87 -20.70
N VAL A 236 4.03 -7.08 -20.39
CA VAL A 236 3.35 -6.26 -21.38
C VAL A 236 4.25 -5.12 -21.84
N GLY A 237 4.94 -4.46 -20.92
CA GLY A 237 5.87 -3.37 -21.23
C GLY A 237 7.06 -3.83 -22.09
N GLU A 238 7.66 -4.97 -21.79
CA GLU A 238 8.75 -5.56 -22.56
C GLU A 238 8.33 -5.91 -23.99
N LYS A 239 7.11 -6.45 -24.19
CA LYS A 239 6.53 -6.63 -25.53
C LYS A 239 6.38 -5.32 -26.31
N LEU A 240 6.27 -4.19 -25.62
CA LEU A 240 6.18 -2.85 -26.20
C LEU A 240 7.56 -2.15 -26.31
N GLY A 241 8.66 -2.84 -25.98
CA GLY A 241 10.02 -2.35 -26.10
C GLY A 241 10.59 -1.69 -24.82
N MET A 242 9.92 -1.83 -23.68
CA MET A 242 10.47 -1.44 -22.37
C MET A 242 11.67 -2.32 -22.02
N GLU A 243 12.77 -1.71 -21.62
CA GLU A 243 13.91 -2.40 -21.04
C GLU A 243 13.85 -2.34 -19.51
N VAL A 244 14.02 -3.48 -18.83
CA VAL A 244 14.08 -3.57 -17.36
C VAL A 244 15.44 -4.14 -16.96
N ARG A 245 16.16 -3.44 -16.09
CA ARG A 245 17.41 -3.91 -15.48
C ARG A 245 17.20 -4.05 -13.98
N LEU A 246 17.24 -5.29 -13.53
CA LEU A 246 17.25 -5.67 -12.12
C LEU A 246 18.70 -5.56 -11.56
N ASP A 247 18.83 -5.68 -10.26
CA ASP A 247 20.13 -5.58 -9.54
C ASP A 247 20.93 -4.32 -9.93
N THR A 248 20.20 -3.25 -10.31
CA THR A 248 20.79 -2.02 -10.84
C THR A 248 20.33 -0.82 -10.02
N ARG A 249 21.14 -0.47 -9.02
CA ARG A 249 20.84 0.63 -8.10
C ARG A 249 21.21 1.98 -8.71
N VAL A 250 20.24 2.90 -8.72
CA VAL A 250 20.47 4.31 -9.02
C VAL A 250 20.91 5.03 -7.74
N ASP A 251 22.06 5.71 -7.80
CA ASP A 251 22.61 6.50 -6.71
C ASP A 251 22.15 7.97 -6.77
N ARG A 252 22.12 8.56 -7.98
CA ARG A 252 21.80 9.97 -8.17
C ARG A 252 20.94 10.20 -9.40
N VAL A 253 20.08 11.22 -9.31
CA VAL A 253 19.49 11.88 -10.49
C VAL A 253 20.43 13.00 -10.91
N LEU A 254 20.86 12.98 -12.17
CA LEU A 254 21.74 14.02 -12.73
C LEU A 254 20.88 15.25 -13.04
N VAL A 255 21.26 16.38 -12.41
CA VAL A 255 20.53 17.65 -12.58
C VAL A 255 21.47 18.73 -13.09
N LYS A 256 21.08 19.38 -14.20
CA LYS A 256 21.78 20.54 -14.76
C LYS A 256 20.77 21.66 -15.01
N ASP A 257 21.05 22.86 -14.53
CA ASP A 257 20.20 24.03 -14.69
C ASP A 257 18.71 23.77 -14.33
N ARG A 258 18.51 23.05 -13.20
CA ARG A 258 17.19 22.61 -12.72
C ARG A 258 16.42 21.73 -13.72
N THR A 259 17.13 20.97 -14.53
CA THR A 259 16.57 19.98 -15.46
C THR A 259 17.21 18.62 -15.17
N ALA A 260 16.39 17.58 -15.03
CA ALA A 260 16.87 16.21 -14.98
C ALA A 260 17.41 15.83 -16.37
N ILE A 261 18.63 15.27 -16.41
CA ILE A 261 19.31 14.90 -17.65
C ILE A 261 19.72 13.44 -17.71
N GLY A 262 19.31 12.64 -16.71
CA GLY A 262 19.63 11.23 -16.59
C GLY A 262 19.87 10.82 -15.14
N VAL A 263 20.52 9.69 -14.99
CA VAL A 263 20.84 9.09 -13.68
C VAL A 263 22.29 8.63 -13.62
N ARG A 264 22.83 8.51 -12.39
CA ARG A 264 24.11 7.84 -12.11
C ARG A 264 23.83 6.59 -11.28
N LEU A 265 24.34 5.46 -11.72
CA LEU A 265 24.27 4.19 -11.02
C LEU A 265 25.26 4.15 -9.85
N ALA A 266 25.07 3.19 -8.94
CA ALA A 266 25.97 2.98 -7.80
C ALA A 266 27.41 2.61 -8.18
N ASP A 267 27.61 2.04 -9.36
CA ASP A 267 28.94 1.73 -9.92
C ASP A 267 29.62 2.94 -10.61
N GLY A 268 28.95 4.09 -10.63
CA GLY A 268 29.43 5.32 -11.24
C GLY A 268 29.02 5.51 -12.72
N THR A 269 28.39 4.53 -13.35
CA THR A 269 27.90 4.63 -14.73
C THR A 269 26.82 5.71 -14.83
N GLU A 270 26.92 6.61 -15.82
CA GLU A 270 25.89 7.61 -16.10
C GLU A 270 25.10 7.19 -17.33
N ILE A 271 23.77 7.30 -17.24
CA ILE A 271 22.83 7.03 -18.33
C ILE A 271 21.98 8.29 -18.53
N THR A 272 21.94 8.79 -19.76
CA THR A 272 21.25 10.05 -20.08
C THR A 272 19.81 9.82 -20.52
N SER A 273 18.90 10.74 -20.15
CA SER A 273 17.53 10.77 -20.63
C SER A 273 16.93 12.17 -20.56
N ASP A 274 15.92 12.42 -21.39
CA ASP A 274 15.17 13.68 -21.38
C ASP A 274 14.14 13.72 -20.23
N ILE A 275 13.69 12.54 -19.78
CA ILE A 275 12.66 12.37 -18.74
C ILE A 275 13.18 11.38 -17.69
N VAL A 276 13.03 11.75 -16.42
CA VAL A 276 13.24 10.85 -15.27
C VAL A 276 11.93 10.69 -14.51
N VAL A 277 11.47 9.45 -14.36
CA VAL A 277 10.32 9.10 -13.53
C VAL A 277 10.84 8.38 -12.28
N SER A 278 10.50 8.86 -11.10
CA SER A 278 10.92 8.25 -9.85
C SER A 278 9.76 7.59 -9.12
N ASN A 279 9.92 6.31 -8.80
CA ASN A 279 9.03 5.55 -7.90
C ASN A 279 9.62 5.44 -6.48
N VAL A 280 10.72 6.13 -6.22
CA VAL A 280 11.36 6.20 -4.90
C VAL A 280 10.59 7.16 -3.99
N ASN A 281 10.65 6.95 -2.66
CA ASN A 281 10.05 7.88 -1.71
C ASN A 281 10.51 9.32 -1.97
N ALA A 282 9.59 10.27 -1.95
CA ALA A 282 9.88 11.67 -2.30
C ALA A 282 10.96 12.30 -1.42
N LYS A 283 11.07 11.95 -0.14
CA LYS A 283 12.14 12.46 0.72
C LYS A 283 13.50 11.95 0.25
N THR A 284 13.65 10.64 0.05
CA THR A 284 14.87 10.04 -0.50
C THR A 284 15.21 10.62 -1.87
N LEU A 285 14.22 10.75 -2.77
CA LEU A 285 14.45 11.33 -4.09
C LEU A 285 15.03 12.75 -4.00
N TYR A 286 14.32 13.64 -3.30
CA TYR A 286 14.68 15.06 -3.32
C TYR A 286 15.86 15.40 -2.42
N LEU A 287 15.98 14.77 -1.25
CA LEU A 287 17.01 15.10 -0.28
C LEU A 287 18.34 14.36 -0.52
N ASP A 288 18.24 13.08 -0.91
CA ASP A 288 19.42 12.23 -1.04
C ASP A 288 19.87 12.06 -2.50
N MET A 289 18.95 11.71 -3.43
CA MET A 289 19.32 11.39 -4.81
C MET A 289 19.49 12.63 -5.70
N ILE A 290 18.75 13.71 -5.47
CA ILE A 290 18.87 14.98 -6.18
C ILE A 290 19.84 15.91 -5.46
N GLY A 291 19.66 16.08 -4.15
CA GLY A 291 20.39 17.01 -3.30
C GLY A 291 19.64 18.32 -3.05
N GLU A 292 19.75 18.81 -1.82
CA GLU A 292 19.03 19.99 -1.35
C GLU A 292 19.40 21.28 -2.10
N GLU A 293 20.62 21.34 -2.63
CA GLU A 293 21.17 22.46 -3.38
C GLU A 293 20.42 22.75 -4.69
N HIS A 294 19.77 21.75 -5.25
CA HIS A 294 18.95 21.89 -6.46
C HIS A 294 17.52 22.37 -6.19
N LEU A 295 17.11 22.44 -4.92
CA LEU A 295 15.75 22.81 -4.52
C LEU A 295 15.62 24.27 -4.09
N PRO A 296 14.56 24.98 -4.50
CA PRO A 296 14.19 26.23 -3.88
C PRO A 296 13.95 26.02 -2.37
N TRP A 297 14.29 27.01 -1.53
CA TRP A 297 14.19 26.89 -0.07
C TRP A 297 12.79 26.45 0.42
N LEU A 298 11.73 26.95 -0.21
CA LEU A 298 10.35 26.61 0.13
C LEU A 298 10.03 25.14 -0.20
N ALA A 299 10.49 24.64 -1.34
CA ALA A 299 10.32 23.23 -1.73
C ALA A 299 11.09 22.31 -0.78
N ARG A 300 12.34 22.68 -0.44
CA ARG A 300 13.17 21.94 0.54
C ARG A 300 12.49 21.88 1.90
N TYR A 301 11.98 23.01 2.41
CA TYR A 301 11.26 23.06 3.65
C TYR A 301 10.02 22.15 3.62
N GLY A 302 9.22 22.23 2.54
CA GLY A 302 8.03 21.40 2.35
C GLY A 302 8.37 19.90 2.34
N ILE A 303 9.41 19.48 1.59
CA ILE A 303 9.80 18.06 1.55
C ILE A 303 10.28 17.56 2.93
N LYS A 304 11.04 18.39 3.67
CA LYS A 304 11.50 18.02 5.02
C LYS A 304 10.35 17.89 6.02
N SER A 305 9.32 18.72 5.90
CA SER A 305 8.19 18.74 6.82
C SER A 305 7.21 17.57 6.65
N TYR A 306 7.24 16.84 5.52
CA TYR A 306 6.41 15.66 5.39
C TYR A 306 6.80 14.59 6.42
N GLU A 307 5.81 14.06 7.11
CA GLU A 307 5.98 12.85 7.90
C GLU A 307 5.82 11.62 6.99
N VAL A 308 6.54 10.57 7.31
CA VAL A 308 6.37 9.26 6.64
C VAL A 308 5.33 8.45 7.38
N SER A 309 4.68 7.53 6.67
CA SER A 309 3.67 6.65 7.26
C SER A 309 4.29 5.74 8.32
N MET A 310 3.42 5.08 9.08
CA MET A 310 3.87 4.04 9.99
C MET A 310 4.69 2.96 9.28
N SER A 311 5.48 2.25 10.06
CA SER A 311 6.15 1.03 9.69
C SER A 311 5.58 -0.14 10.50
N CYS A 312 5.82 -1.37 10.05
CA CYS A 312 5.49 -2.58 10.79
C CYS A 312 6.48 -3.69 10.47
N PRO A 313 6.77 -4.59 11.40
CA PRO A 313 7.44 -5.84 11.08
C PRO A 313 6.47 -6.80 10.37
N MET A 314 7.01 -7.54 9.40
CA MET A 314 6.34 -8.64 8.72
C MET A 314 7.02 -9.94 9.12
N VAL A 315 6.26 -10.91 9.64
CA VAL A 315 6.77 -12.25 9.96
C VAL A 315 6.14 -13.24 8.99
N TYR A 316 7.00 -13.96 8.28
CA TYR A 316 6.65 -14.94 7.26
C TYR A 316 6.82 -16.33 7.84
N VAL A 317 5.78 -17.14 7.82
CA VAL A 317 5.76 -18.45 8.50
C VAL A 317 5.26 -19.52 7.53
N GLY A 318 6.09 -20.53 7.26
CA GLY A 318 5.68 -21.77 6.61
C GLY A 318 5.37 -22.83 7.66
N VAL A 319 4.21 -23.49 7.55
CA VAL A 319 3.73 -24.48 8.52
C VAL A 319 3.34 -25.80 7.83
N ASP A 320 3.39 -26.92 8.58
CA ASP A 320 3.06 -28.27 8.12
C ASP A 320 1.68 -28.77 8.60
N TYR A 321 0.78 -27.84 8.87
CA TYR A 321 -0.60 -28.14 9.23
C TYR A 321 -1.54 -27.08 8.65
N GLU A 322 -2.82 -27.41 8.53
CA GLU A 322 -3.85 -26.46 8.13
C GLU A 322 -4.15 -25.51 9.30
N PRO A 323 -3.88 -24.20 9.16
CA PRO A 323 -4.13 -23.25 10.24
C PRO A 323 -5.62 -23.18 10.54
N PRO A 324 -6.03 -23.08 11.82
CA PRO A 324 -7.45 -22.98 12.20
C PRO A 324 -7.99 -21.56 11.98
N LEU A 325 -7.85 -21.06 10.75
CA LEU A 325 -8.34 -19.76 10.29
C LEU A 325 -9.60 -19.96 9.43
N GLU A 326 -10.41 -18.93 9.29
CA GLU A 326 -11.70 -19.00 8.59
C GLU A 326 -11.78 -18.05 7.39
N ALA A 327 -10.72 -17.28 7.15
CA ALA A 327 -10.62 -16.35 6.04
C ALA A 327 -9.16 -16.17 5.61
N HIS A 328 -8.96 -15.79 4.36
CA HIS A 328 -7.66 -15.37 3.83
C HIS A 328 -7.00 -14.26 4.70
N HIS A 329 -7.80 -13.32 5.19
CA HIS A 329 -7.37 -12.32 6.15
C HIS A 329 -8.06 -12.50 7.50
N SER A 330 -7.27 -12.70 8.54
CA SER A 330 -7.72 -12.74 9.92
C SER A 330 -7.08 -11.64 10.74
N LEU A 331 -7.87 -10.91 11.49
CA LEU A 331 -7.46 -9.72 12.24
C LEU A 331 -7.59 -9.99 13.73
N THR A 332 -6.48 -9.94 14.47
CA THR A 332 -6.55 -9.90 15.93
C THR A 332 -6.84 -8.48 16.36
N ILE A 333 -7.96 -8.26 17.03
CA ILE A 333 -8.45 -6.94 17.41
C ILE A 333 -8.71 -6.81 18.90
N GLY A 334 -8.79 -5.57 19.35
CA GLY A 334 -9.11 -5.20 20.74
C GLY A 334 -10.03 -3.96 20.76
N PRO A 335 -10.36 -3.48 21.95
CA PRO A 335 -11.15 -2.27 22.13
C PRO A 335 -10.62 -1.09 21.33
N LEU A 336 -11.54 -0.22 20.86
CA LEU A 336 -11.20 0.95 20.04
C LEU A 336 -10.18 1.86 20.74
N GLU A 337 -10.34 2.03 22.06
CA GLU A 337 -9.42 2.81 22.88
C GLU A 337 -7.99 2.25 22.84
N LEU A 338 -7.84 0.91 22.84
CA LEU A 338 -6.52 0.30 22.74
C LEU A 338 -5.85 0.55 21.39
N MET A 339 -6.61 0.71 20.30
CA MET A 339 -6.05 1.04 18.98
C MET A 339 -5.46 2.46 18.97
N ASN A 340 -6.13 3.42 19.62
CA ASN A 340 -5.64 4.78 19.78
C ASN A 340 -4.49 4.85 20.80
N ASP A 341 -4.65 4.19 21.96
CA ASP A 341 -3.63 4.11 23.01
C ASP A 341 -2.33 3.47 22.49
N PHE A 342 -2.44 2.44 21.65
CA PHE A 342 -1.27 1.83 21.03
C PHE A 342 -0.43 2.89 20.30
N TRP A 343 -1.05 3.79 19.53
CA TRP A 343 -0.35 4.81 18.77
C TRP A 343 0.44 5.75 19.67
N TRP A 344 -0.19 6.27 20.72
CA TRP A 344 0.42 7.27 21.59
C TRP A 344 1.37 6.69 22.64
N ASN A 345 1.02 5.54 23.20
CA ASN A 345 1.69 4.97 24.35
C ASN A 345 2.74 3.91 23.98
N MET A 346 2.70 3.37 22.77
CA MET A 346 3.62 2.32 22.32
C MET A 346 4.33 2.70 21.01
N TYR A 347 3.58 2.97 19.93
CA TYR A 347 4.18 3.21 18.62
C TYR A 347 5.04 4.50 18.61
N LYS A 348 4.51 5.65 19.00
CA LYS A 348 5.25 6.92 19.02
C LYS A 348 6.46 6.89 19.96
N PRO A 349 6.37 6.36 21.20
CA PRO A 349 7.53 6.19 22.08
C PRO A 349 8.52 5.11 21.67
N GLY A 350 8.17 4.22 20.72
CA GLY A 350 9.03 3.12 20.29
C GLY A 350 9.05 1.93 21.26
N ILE A 351 7.93 1.67 21.93
CA ILE A 351 7.77 0.53 22.83
C ILE A 351 7.16 -0.62 22.03
N LEU A 352 7.85 -1.76 21.96
CA LEU A 352 7.32 -2.94 21.33
C LEU A 352 6.21 -3.56 22.19
N PRO A 353 5.04 -3.94 21.58
CA PRO A 353 3.92 -4.49 22.34
C PRO A 353 4.26 -5.85 22.97
N GLU A 354 3.76 -6.09 24.16
CA GLU A 354 3.78 -7.42 24.79
C GLU A 354 2.85 -8.39 24.02
N GLU A 355 1.72 -7.89 23.54
CA GLU A 355 0.75 -8.60 22.72
C GLU A 355 0.78 -8.02 21.31
N PRO A 356 1.55 -8.60 20.38
CA PRO A 356 1.72 -8.06 19.02
C PRO A 356 0.51 -8.42 18.15
N PHE A 357 -0.63 -7.75 18.37
CA PHE A 357 -1.82 -7.89 17.54
C PHE A 357 -1.59 -7.39 16.11
N GLY A 358 -2.41 -7.81 15.17
CA GLY A 358 -2.29 -7.41 13.77
C GLY A 358 -3.09 -8.26 12.81
N LEU A 359 -2.63 -8.25 11.57
CA LEU A 359 -3.21 -8.96 10.45
C LEU A 359 -2.46 -10.27 10.22
N ILE A 360 -3.19 -11.36 10.09
CA ILE A 360 -2.70 -12.67 9.65
C ILE A 360 -3.27 -12.91 8.25
N CYS A 361 -2.41 -12.94 7.25
CA CYS A 361 -2.78 -13.33 5.90
C CYS A 361 -2.42 -14.80 5.67
N TRP A 362 -3.35 -15.57 5.10
CA TRP A 362 -3.21 -16.99 4.79
C TRP A 362 -3.33 -17.23 3.28
N PRO A 363 -2.27 -16.93 2.48
CA PRO A 363 -2.32 -17.00 1.01
C PRO A 363 -2.66 -18.37 0.45
N THR A 364 -2.24 -19.43 1.12
CA THR A 364 -2.50 -20.82 0.70
C THR A 364 -3.95 -21.27 0.90
N GLU A 365 -4.80 -20.48 1.54
CA GLU A 365 -6.25 -20.66 1.51
C GLU A 365 -6.79 -20.48 0.08
N CYS A 366 -6.29 -19.43 -0.63
CA CYS A 366 -6.67 -19.15 -2.00
C CYS A 366 -5.82 -19.89 -3.04
N ASP A 367 -4.51 -20.04 -2.80
CA ASP A 367 -3.54 -20.59 -3.75
C ASP A 367 -2.58 -21.59 -3.11
N GLY A 368 -2.97 -22.85 -3.09
CA GLY A 368 -2.13 -23.93 -2.53
C GLY A 368 -0.77 -24.13 -3.21
N SER A 369 -0.53 -23.52 -4.38
CA SER A 369 0.77 -23.63 -5.07
C SER A 369 1.90 -22.83 -4.41
N LEU A 370 1.58 -22.00 -3.42
CA LEU A 370 2.55 -21.16 -2.71
C LEU A 370 3.35 -21.91 -1.62
N ALA A 371 3.00 -23.17 -1.35
CA ALA A 371 3.71 -24.02 -0.39
C ALA A 371 3.85 -25.45 -0.92
N PRO A 372 4.75 -26.27 -0.35
CA PRO A 372 4.77 -27.69 -0.61
C PRO A 372 3.44 -28.36 -0.23
N GLU A 373 3.12 -29.51 -0.85
CA GLU A 373 1.89 -30.24 -0.57
C GLU A 373 1.68 -30.51 0.94
N GLY A 374 0.48 -30.20 1.43
CA GLY A 374 0.12 -30.33 2.84
C GLY A 374 0.72 -29.25 3.76
N HIS A 375 1.36 -28.25 3.19
CA HIS A 375 1.92 -27.12 3.94
C HIS A 375 1.18 -25.81 3.61
N HIS A 376 1.33 -24.82 4.50
CA HIS A 376 0.66 -23.53 4.38
C HIS A 376 1.61 -22.35 4.66
N VAL A 377 1.25 -21.20 4.10
CA VAL A 377 1.95 -19.93 4.29
C VAL A 377 1.10 -18.99 5.13
N LEU A 378 1.71 -18.36 6.11
CA LEU A 378 1.15 -17.24 6.87
C LEU A 378 2.08 -16.02 6.74
N ASN A 379 1.53 -14.88 6.36
CA ASN A 379 2.20 -13.59 6.41
C ASN A 379 1.56 -12.77 7.54
N ILE A 380 2.30 -12.52 8.61
CA ILE A 380 1.77 -11.86 9.82
C ILE A 380 2.34 -10.44 9.87
N MET A 381 1.46 -9.46 9.64
CA MET A 381 1.77 -8.05 9.80
C MET A 381 1.36 -7.63 11.20
N SER A 382 2.31 -7.18 11.98
CA SER A 382 2.07 -6.74 13.35
C SER A 382 2.57 -5.32 13.59
N MET A 383 2.22 -4.77 14.73
CA MET A 383 2.55 -3.38 15.07
C MET A 383 3.96 -3.26 15.64
N GLY A 384 4.76 -2.36 15.07
CA GLY A 384 6.10 -2.09 15.56
C GLY A 384 6.68 -0.80 14.98
N SER A 385 7.15 0.07 15.87
CA SER A 385 7.78 1.33 15.46
C SER A 385 9.14 1.10 14.81
N TYR A 386 9.55 1.99 13.91
CA TYR A 386 10.90 2.00 13.36
C TYR A 386 11.95 2.23 14.47
N ASN A 387 11.73 3.24 15.30
CA ASN A 387 12.59 3.53 16.44
C ASN A 387 12.15 2.70 17.66
N ILE A 388 13.07 1.92 18.24
CA ILE A 388 12.80 1.17 19.46
C ILE A 388 13.49 1.89 20.63
N ALA A 389 12.74 2.18 21.68
CA ALA A 389 13.28 2.85 22.87
C ALA A 389 14.39 2.03 23.54
N GLY A 390 15.60 2.57 23.52
CA GLY A 390 16.77 1.93 24.14
C GLY A 390 17.35 0.74 23.40
N SER A 391 16.88 0.42 22.19
CA SER A 391 17.32 -0.73 21.38
C SER A 391 17.20 -0.45 19.87
N ASP A 392 17.38 -1.46 19.04
CA ASP A 392 17.21 -1.43 17.60
C ASP A 392 16.68 -2.79 17.07
N TRP A 393 16.22 -2.81 15.81
CA TRP A 393 15.65 -4.02 15.21
C TRP A 393 16.67 -5.13 14.97
N ASP A 394 17.95 -4.84 14.78
CA ASP A 394 18.98 -5.88 14.61
C ASP A 394 19.14 -6.71 15.91
N ARG A 395 18.85 -6.10 17.07
CA ARG A 395 18.89 -6.76 18.38
C ARG A 395 17.56 -7.41 18.76
N GLU A 396 16.44 -6.73 18.45
CA GLU A 396 15.11 -7.16 18.92
C GLU A 396 14.41 -8.14 17.98
N LYS A 397 14.82 -8.26 16.71
CA LYS A 397 14.16 -9.06 15.68
C LYS A 397 13.84 -10.50 16.13
N ALA A 398 14.82 -11.23 16.62
CA ALA A 398 14.62 -12.63 17.02
C ALA A 398 13.64 -12.77 18.19
N ARG A 399 13.77 -11.91 19.23
CA ARG A 399 12.88 -11.89 20.38
C ARG A 399 11.47 -11.49 20.00
N TYR A 400 11.33 -10.54 19.07
CA TYR A 400 10.03 -10.10 18.57
C TYR A 400 9.30 -11.23 17.83
N VAL A 401 9.99 -11.96 16.96
CA VAL A 401 9.44 -13.11 16.24
C VAL A 401 8.96 -14.17 17.22
N GLU A 402 9.77 -14.54 18.23
CA GLU A 402 9.39 -15.51 19.24
C GLU A 402 8.13 -15.07 19.98
N ARG A 403 8.08 -13.82 20.46
CA ARG A 403 6.91 -13.25 21.13
C ARG A 403 5.65 -13.30 20.27
N LEU A 404 5.78 -12.96 18.98
CA LEU A 404 4.67 -12.97 18.02
C LEU A 404 4.14 -14.40 17.83
N LEU A 405 5.01 -15.37 17.65
CA LEU A 405 4.62 -16.78 17.51
C LEU A 405 3.94 -17.30 18.80
N ASP A 406 4.46 -16.96 19.98
CA ASP A 406 3.84 -17.32 21.27
C ASP A 406 2.46 -16.68 21.43
N PHE A 407 2.33 -15.40 21.09
CA PHE A 407 1.07 -14.67 21.17
C PHE A 407 0.01 -15.31 20.27
N HIS A 408 0.29 -15.52 18.98
CA HIS A 408 -0.68 -16.12 18.06
C HIS A 408 -0.98 -17.59 18.37
N SER A 409 0.01 -18.38 18.82
CA SER A 409 -0.22 -19.75 19.28
C SER A 409 -1.15 -19.82 20.48
N SER A 410 -1.22 -18.77 21.30
CA SER A 410 -2.00 -18.79 22.55
C SER A 410 -3.50 -18.69 22.33
N PHE A 411 -3.98 -18.14 21.17
CA PHE A 411 -5.42 -18.01 20.92
C PHE A 411 -5.85 -17.92 19.46
N SER A 412 -5.16 -17.11 18.61
CA SER A 412 -5.64 -16.83 17.25
C SER A 412 -5.30 -17.94 16.24
N VAL A 413 -4.14 -18.59 16.40
CA VAL A 413 -3.65 -19.68 15.55
C VAL A 413 -3.08 -20.79 16.44
N PRO A 414 -3.92 -21.51 17.21
CA PRO A 414 -3.48 -22.58 18.09
C PRO A 414 -2.60 -23.61 17.37
N GLY A 415 -1.48 -23.98 18.00
CA GLY A 415 -0.50 -24.90 17.42
C GLY A 415 0.54 -24.25 16.48
N LEU A 416 0.45 -22.97 16.19
CA LEU A 416 1.35 -22.29 15.24
C LEU A 416 2.83 -22.61 15.53
N LYS A 417 3.29 -22.38 16.76
CA LYS A 417 4.71 -22.52 17.13
C LYS A 417 5.24 -23.94 16.96
N ASP A 418 4.40 -24.95 17.21
CA ASP A 418 4.77 -26.37 17.15
C ASP A 418 4.90 -26.87 15.70
N HIS A 419 4.30 -26.15 14.76
CA HIS A 419 4.20 -26.54 13.35
C HIS A 419 5.05 -25.66 12.40
N VAL A 420 5.84 -24.74 12.93
CA VAL A 420 6.73 -23.91 12.11
C VAL A 420 7.80 -24.76 11.44
N LYS A 421 7.90 -24.67 10.10
CA LYS A 421 8.96 -25.25 9.28
C LYS A 421 9.95 -24.18 8.79
N VAL A 422 9.42 -23.06 8.36
CA VAL A 422 10.22 -21.92 7.87
C VAL A 422 9.73 -20.66 8.55
N VAL A 423 10.66 -19.85 9.01
CA VAL A 423 10.34 -18.50 9.50
C VAL A 423 11.32 -17.49 8.93
N ASP A 424 10.81 -16.33 8.56
CA ASP A 424 11.58 -15.16 8.21
C ASP A 424 10.89 -13.90 8.76
N CYS A 425 11.60 -12.79 8.76
CA CYS A 425 11.04 -11.53 9.23
C CYS A 425 11.69 -10.37 8.48
N ALA A 426 10.86 -9.49 7.94
CA ALA A 426 11.28 -8.16 7.50
C ALA A 426 10.88 -7.15 8.59
N THR A 427 11.86 -6.49 9.15
CA THR A 427 11.69 -5.42 10.13
C THR A 427 11.53 -4.06 9.44
N PRO A 428 11.07 -3.01 10.13
CA PRO A 428 11.13 -1.65 9.63
C PRO A 428 12.51 -1.24 9.07
N LEU A 429 13.58 -1.70 9.71
CA LEU A 429 14.94 -1.42 9.28
C LEU A 429 15.31 -2.18 7.99
N ASP A 430 14.78 -3.39 7.77
CA ASP A 430 14.94 -4.14 6.53
C ASP A 430 14.23 -3.44 5.36
N PHE A 431 13.02 -2.89 5.57
CA PHE A 431 12.32 -2.08 4.55
C PHE A 431 13.08 -0.81 4.18
N GLU A 432 13.71 -0.14 5.14
CA GLU A 432 14.56 1.01 4.84
C GLU A 432 15.78 0.60 4.02
N ARG A 433 16.48 -0.47 4.41
CA ARG A 433 17.71 -0.93 3.75
C ARG A 433 17.46 -1.48 2.34
N GLN A 434 16.38 -2.26 2.18
CA GLN A 434 16.11 -2.99 0.93
C GLN A 434 15.24 -2.21 -0.05
N LEU A 435 14.30 -1.40 0.43
CA LEU A 435 13.36 -0.67 -0.42
C LEU A 435 13.57 0.85 -0.43
N LEU A 436 14.58 1.36 0.30
CA LEU A 436 14.86 2.80 0.47
C LEU A 436 13.64 3.59 0.99
N HIS A 437 12.84 2.94 1.85
CA HIS A 437 11.70 3.56 2.51
C HIS A 437 12.16 4.26 3.80
N PRO A 438 12.17 5.59 3.87
CA PRO A 438 12.62 6.30 5.07
C PRO A 438 11.84 5.83 6.30
N ALA A 439 12.56 5.49 7.38
CA ALA A 439 11.99 4.92 8.60
C ALA A 439 11.11 3.67 8.36
N GLY A 440 11.41 2.88 7.32
CA GLY A 440 10.67 1.68 6.97
C GLY A 440 9.20 1.91 6.61
N ALA A 441 8.82 3.11 6.17
CA ALA A 441 7.44 3.52 5.91
C ALA A 441 6.77 2.64 4.85
N ILE A 442 5.68 1.94 5.22
CA ILE A 442 5.00 0.98 4.33
C ILE A 442 4.01 1.62 3.35
N TYR A 443 3.46 2.81 3.67
CA TYR A 443 2.50 3.55 2.84
C TYR A 443 3.06 4.87 2.27
N GLY A 444 4.38 5.06 2.32
CA GLY A 444 5.04 6.26 1.82
C GLY A 444 4.92 7.45 2.77
N LEU A 445 4.21 8.51 2.37
CA LEU A 445 3.94 9.66 3.25
C LEU A 445 2.67 9.43 4.06
N GLN A 446 2.67 9.89 5.32
CA GLN A 446 1.52 9.80 6.22
C GLN A 446 0.27 10.45 5.61
N MET A 447 -0.92 9.94 5.92
CA MET A 447 -2.19 10.40 5.33
C MET A 447 -3.07 11.19 6.31
N ASP A 448 -2.50 11.75 7.36
CA ASP A 448 -3.21 12.60 8.31
C ASP A 448 -3.75 13.89 7.67
N LEU A 449 -4.85 14.38 8.21
CA LEU A 449 -5.51 15.61 7.74
C LEU A 449 -4.91 16.86 8.41
N PRO A 450 -5.00 18.00 7.71
CA PRO A 450 -5.41 18.24 6.30
C PRO A 450 -4.22 18.32 5.33
N ALA A 451 -2.98 18.29 5.83
CA ALA A 451 -1.82 18.72 5.06
C ALA A 451 -1.32 17.67 4.05
N GLN A 452 -1.30 16.39 4.42
CA GLN A 452 -0.60 15.38 3.62
C GLN A 452 -1.52 14.55 2.72
N ALA A 453 -2.81 14.44 3.02
CA ALA A 453 -3.76 13.75 2.14
C ALA A 453 -3.96 14.51 0.82
N THR A 454 -3.99 15.85 0.86
CA THR A 454 -4.31 16.72 -0.29
C THR A 454 -3.07 17.38 -0.92
N PHE A 455 -2.01 17.60 -0.16
CA PHE A 455 -0.83 18.36 -0.59
C PHE A 455 0.42 17.50 -0.74
N ARG A 456 0.26 16.29 -1.25
CA ARG A 456 1.39 15.42 -1.58
C ARG A 456 2.30 16.04 -2.65
N PRO A 457 3.58 15.63 -2.74
CA PRO A 457 4.44 15.99 -3.84
C PRO A 457 3.74 15.73 -5.18
N ALA A 458 3.78 16.73 -6.07
CA ALA A 458 3.11 16.65 -7.36
C ALA A 458 3.75 15.58 -8.25
N ALA A 459 2.95 14.83 -9.01
CA ALA A 459 3.43 13.85 -9.97
C ALA A 459 4.37 14.46 -11.04
N LYS A 460 4.16 15.73 -11.44
CA LYS A 460 5.15 16.52 -12.20
C LYS A 460 5.89 17.44 -11.25
N SER A 461 7.20 17.31 -11.15
CA SER A 461 8.03 18.17 -10.30
C SER A 461 7.89 19.63 -10.65
N LYS A 462 7.63 20.48 -9.62
CA LYS A 462 7.61 21.95 -9.79
C LYS A 462 9.01 22.56 -9.69
N SER A 463 9.97 21.82 -9.15
CA SER A 463 11.33 22.30 -8.89
C SER A 463 12.34 21.90 -9.96
N ILE A 464 12.17 20.73 -10.56
CA ILE A 464 13.10 20.14 -11.53
C ILE A 464 12.31 19.80 -12.80
N LYS A 465 12.73 20.35 -13.95
CA LYS A 465 12.14 20.04 -15.25
C LYS A 465 12.48 18.61 -15.67
N GLY A 466 11.61 17.94 -16.42
CA GLY A 466 11.82 16.58 -16.89
C GLY A 466 11.75 15.52 -15.76
N LEU A 467 11.43 15.89 -14.50
CA LEU A 467 11.28 14.98 -13.37
C LEU A 467 9.82 14.74 -13.04
N TYR A 468 9.45 13.45 -12.92
CA TYR A 468 8.11 12.99 -12.56
C TYR A 468 8.18 12.01 -11.41
N LEU A 469 7.11 11.92 -10.61
CA LEU A 469 6.98 11.04 -9.46
C LEU A 469 5.82 10.08 -9.65
N THR A 470 6.02 8.84 -9.21
CA THR A 470 5.00 7.81 -9.05
C THR A 470 5.11 7.18 -7.66
N GLY A 471 4.24 6.23 -7.35
CA GLY A 471 4.27 5.48 -6.09
C GLY A 471 3.59 6.20 -4.94
N ALA A 472 3.79 5.67 -3.73
CA ALA A 472 3.05 6.05 -2.53
C ALA A 472 3.30 7.47 -2.02
N SER A 473 4.34 8.16 -2.49
CA SER A 473 4.67 9.53 -2.05
C SER A 473 3.91 10.62 -2.80
N THR A 474 3.25 10.29 -3.91
CA THR A 474 2.45 11.23 -4.70
C THR A 474 0.97 10.82 -4.68
N HIS A 475 0.10 11.63 -5.29
CA HIS A 475 -1.31 11.27 -5.43
C HIS A 475 -1.47 10.05 -6.35
N PRO A 476 -2.37 9.08 -6.02
CA PRO A 476 -3.37 9.05 -4.93
C PRO A 476 -2.84 8.66 -3.54
N GLY A 477 -1.66 8.06 -3.41
CA GLY A 477 -1.08 7.62 -2.14
C GLY A 477 -0.70 6.14 -2.13
N GLY A 478 -0.64 5.51 -0.95
CA GLY A 478 -0.32 4.10 -0.75
C GLY A 478 -1.44 3.15 -1.17
N GLY A 479 -1.11 1.85 -1.29
CA GLY A 479 -2.00 0.78 -1.74
C GLY A 479 -1.79 0.43 -3.22
N VAL A 480 -1.94 -0.86 -3.58
CA VAL A 480 -1.64 -1.36 -4.94
C VAL A 480 -2.41 -0.62 -6.03
N PRO A 481 -3.76 -0.44 -5.95
CA PRO A 481 -4.49 0.32 -6.96
C PRO A 481 -4.05 1.78 -7.07
N SER A 482 -3.80 2.42 -5.92
CA SER A 482 -3.38 3.83 -5.85
C SER A 482 -2.03 4.06 -6.50
N VAL A 483 -1.04 3.19 -6.25
CA VAL A 483 0.29 3.35 -6.85
C VAL A 483 0.28 3.03 -8.34
N VAL A 484 -0.55 2.10 -8.82
CA VAL A 484 -0.78 1.89 -10.27
C VAL A 484 -1.37 3.15 -10.90
N ALA A 485 -2.39 3.74 -10.27
CA ALA A 485 -2.99 5.00 -10.73
C ALA A 485 -1.96 6.14 -10.81
N SER A 486 -1.02 6.23 -9.86
CA SER A 486 0.05 7.23 -9.93
C SER A 486 0.91 7.08 -11.17
N GLY A 487 1.16 5.83 -11.63
CA GLY A 487 1.84 5.51 -12.89
C GLY A 487 1.04 6.00 -14.10
N VAL A 488 -0.28 5.75 -14.12
CA VAL A 488 -1.20 6.25 -15.16
C VAL A 488 -1.17 7.77 -15.23
N ILE A 489 -1.27 8.44 -14.08
CA ILE A 489 -1.24 9.91 -13.98
C ILE A 489 0.09 10.47 -14.50
N ALA A 490 1.22 9.88 -14.08
CA ALA A 490 2.53 10.35 -14.53
C ALA A 490 2.72 10.20 -16.03
N ALA A 491 2.37 9.04 -16.61
CA ALA A 491 2.44 8.79 -18.04
C ALA A 491 1.55 9.76 -18.84
N GLY A 492 0.33 10.05 -18.34
CA GLY A 492 -0.57 11.02 -18.96
C GLY A 492 -0.04 12.48 -18.89
N LEU A 493 0.63 12.84 -17.80
CA LEU A 493 1.27 14.16 -17.68
C LEU A 493 2.47 14.29 -18.63
N ILE A 494 3.27 13.23 -18.78
CA ILE A 494 4.42 13.20 -19.69
C ILE A 494 3.94 13.33 -21.13
N ASP A 495 2.93 12.57 -21.54
CA ASP A 495 2.34 12.70 -22.89
C ASP A 495 1.84 14.12 -23.20
N LYS A 496 1.29 14.78 -22.21
CA LYS A 496 0.76 16.14 -22.33
C LYS A 496 1.85 17.22 -22.42
N TYR A 497 2.96 17.07 -21.69
CA TYR A 497 3.92 18.16 -21.49
C TYR A 497 5.28 17.93 -22.14
N GLU A 498 5.65 16.69 -22.47
CA GLU A 498 6.94 16.32 -23.05
C GLU A 498 6.71 15.73 -24.46
N LYS A 499 6.60 16.64 -25.45
CA LYS A 499 6.36 16.30 -26.87
C LYS A 499 7.65 16.13 -27.63
#